data_3df7aa633032afb8be47d02423e0bb5c
#
_entry.id   3df7aa633032afb8be47d02423e0bb5c
#
_cell.length_a   1.000
_cell.length_b   1.000
_cell.length_c   1.000
_cell.angle_alpha   90.00
_cell.angle_beta   90.00
_cell.angle_gamma   90.00
#
_symmetry.space_group_name_H-M   'P 1'
#
loop_
_entity.id
_entity.type
_entity.pdbx_description
1 polymer ?
#
loop_
_entity_poly.entity_id
_entity_poly.type
_entity_poly.pdbx_seq_one_letter_code
_entity_poly.pdbx_strand_id
1 'polypeptide(L)'
;MKYIKGALIMFSAISLTVSCSDQSVDKSASNETKPESKAIVVYFSHTGENYSVGVITEGNTAKVAKVIAAKTGADIFEIKEAKPYPQSYDACIDVAKKELRDKARPEIAGALPDLTDYPVVYLGYPNWWGDCPMIVYSFLEKSNIAGKTILPFCTHEGSGLGSTSKNLQKAFPGAKVELNGLSLRGATAQKDAAATEQAVDKWLKSLGKEK
;
A
#
# COMPACT_ATOMS: atom_id res chain seq x y z
N MET A 1 -74.22 -53.57 5.44
CA MET A 1 -74.44 -54.59 4.35
C MET A 1 -73.11 -54.79 3.63
N LYS A 2 -72.69 -56.07 3.58
CA LYS A 2 -71.62 -56.68 2.75
C LYS A 2 -70.22 -56.28 2.98
N TYR A 3 -69.34 -56.99 3.72
CA TYR A 3 -68.58 -58.23 3.39
C TYR A 3 -67.76 -58.06 2.09
N ILE A 4 -66.45 -58.35 2.04
CA ILE A 4 -65.76 -59.65 2.14
C ILE A 4 -64.22 -59.43 2.05
N LYS A 5 -63.47 -60.21 2.86
CA LYS A 5 -62.22 -60.98 2.64
C LYS A 5 -61.01 -60.26 2.06
N GLY A 6 -59.87 -60.29 2.56
CA GLY A 6 -59.13 -61.43 3.15
C GLY A 6 -58.11 -61.96 2.16
N ALA A 7 -56.84 -61.67 2.31
CA ALA A 7 -55.77 -62.55 1.85
C ALA A 7 -54.48 -62.26 2.60
N LEU A 8 -54.14 -63.28 3.34
CA LEU A 8 -52.86 -63.48 4.05
C LEU A 8 -51.87 -64.06 3.06
N ILE A 9 -50.75 -63.52 2.81
CA ILE A 9 -49.59 -64.20 2.21
C ILE A 9 -48.36 -63.96 3.01
N MET A 10 -47.76 -65.08 3.37
CA MET A 10 -46.58 -65.32 4.18
C MET A 10 -45.28 -64.97 3.44
N PHE A 11 -44.31 -64.60 4.26
CA PHE A 11 -42.86 -64.92 4.24
C PHE A 11 -42.01 -64.63 2.99
N SER A 12 -40.97 -63.82 3.20
CA SER A 12 -39.61 -64.39 3.16
C SER A 12 -38.62 -63.39 3.78
N ALA A 13 -37.94 -63.78 4.86
CA ALA A 13 -36.83 -63.11 5.43
C ALA A 13 -35.60 -63.34 4.54
N ILE A 14 -35.05 -62.30 3.96
CA ILE A 14 -33.73 -62.36 3.35
C ILE A 14 -32.85 -61.41 4.19
N SER A 15 -31.94 -61.98 4.96
CA SER A 15 -30.89 -61.36 5.66
C SER A 15 -29.87 -60.85 4.63
N LEU A 16 -29.77 -59.56 4.39
CA LEU A 16 -28.64 -58.96 3.71
C LEU A 16 -27.70 -58.37 4.76
N THR A 17 -26.54 -58.99 4.88
CA THR A 17 -25.40 -58.44 5.58
C THR A 17 -24.90 -57.23 4.81
N VAL A 18 -25.10 -56.02 5.37
CA VAL A 18 -24.48 -54.82 4.86
C VAL A 18 -23.06 -54.76 5.41
N SER A 19 -22.10 -55.01 4.53
CA SER A 19 -20.70 -54.77 4.75
C SER A 19 -20.49 -53.25 4.84
N CYS A 20 -20.12 -52.74 6.00
CA CYS A 20 -19.61 -51.37 6.17
C CYS A 20 -18.27 -51.28 5.44
N SER A 21 -18.26 -50.71 4.26
CA SER A 21 -17.05 -50.16 3.67
C SER A 21 -16.85 -48.76 4.21
N ASP A 22 -15.80 -48.61 4.98
CA ASP A 22 -15.24 -47.32 5.46
C ASP A 22 -14.88 -46.45 4.24
N GLN A 23 -15.74 -45.49 3.90
CA GLN A 23 -15.36 -44.43 2.98
C GLN A 23 -14.68 -43.34 3.81
N SER A 24 -13.35 -43.33 3.75
CA SER A 24 -12.53 -42.21 4.13
C SER A 24 -12.95 -41.02 3.27
N VAL A 25 -13.68 -40.09 3.89
CA VAL A 25 -13.96 -38.76 3.33
C VAL A 25 -12.67 -38.01 3.25
N ASP A 26 -12.10 -38.00 2.07
CA ASP A 26 -10.96 -37.13 1.73
C ASP A 26 -11.45 -35.69 1.86
N LYS A 27 -11.09 -35.03 2.98
CA LYS A 27 -11.24 -33.60 3.14
C LYS A 27 -10.22 -32.92 2.23
N SER A 28 -10.59 -32.77 0.96
CA SER A 28 -9.97 -31.80 0.10
C SER A 28 -10.12 -30.42 0.79
N ALA A 29 -9.06 -30.00 1.48
CA ALA A 29 -8.93 -28.66 1.99
C ALA A 29 -8.93 -27.73 0.76
N SER A 30 -10.07 -27.13 0.48
CA SER A 30 -10.14 -25.98 -0.41
C SER A 30 -9.22 -24.92 0.18
N ASN A 31 -8.09 -24.71 -0.47
CA ASN A 31 -7.18 -23.62 -0.20
C ASN A 31 -7.93 -22.34 -0.61
N GLU A 32 -8.77 -21.82 0.27
CA GLU A 32 -9.36 -20.49 0.12
C GLU A 32 -8.19 -19.51 0.17
N THR A 33 -7.68 -19.15 -1.00
CA THR A 33 -6.79 -18.00 -1.13
C THR A 33 -7.56 -16.78 -0.61
N LYS A 34 -7.19 -16.34 0.60
CA LYS A 34 -7.67 -15.09 1.17
C LYS A 34 -7.56 -14.02 0.08
N PRO A 35 -8.65 -13.31 -0.26
CA PRO A 35 -8.58 -12.29 -1.31
C PRO A 35 -7.44 -11.34 -0.98
N GLU A 36 -6.52 -11.20 -1.93
CA GLU A 36 -5.36 -10.30 -1.81
C GLU A 36 -5.92 -8.90 -1.54
N SER A 37 -5.64 -8.34 -0.35
CA SER A 37 -6.19 -7.05 0.03
C SER A 37 -5.62 -6.00 -0.92
N LYS A 38 -6.50 -5.26 -1.62
CA LYS A 38 -6.10 -4.18 -2.51
C LYS A 38 -5.15 -3.23 -1.79
N ALA A 39 -4.12 -2.80 -2.47
CA ALA A 39 -3.19 -1.80 -1.97
C ALA A 39 -3.02 -0.68 -3.01
N ILE A 40 -2.68 0.50 -2.55
CA ILE A 40 -2.39 1.64 -3.42
C ILE A 40 -1.04 2.28 -3.04
N VAL A 41 -0.27 2.65 -4.04
CA VAL A 41 0.92 3.49 -3.88
C VAL A 41 0.50 4.94 -4.12
N VAL A 42 0.51 5.73 -3.07
CA VAL A 42 0.27 7.17 -3.13
C VAL A 42 1.59 7.88 -2.91
N TYR A 43 1.96 8.80 -3.80
CA TYR A 43 3.24 9.48 -3.64
C TYR A 43 3.22 10.92 -4.15
N PHE A 44 4.06 11.74 -3.55
CA PHE A 44 4.49 13.01 -4.11
C PHE A 44 5.93 12.90 -4.59
N SER A 45 6.24 13.52 -5.73
CA SER A 45 7.59 13.51 -6.30
C SER A 45 7.88 14.83 -6.99
N HIS A 46 9.10 15.36 -6.84
CA HIS A 46 9.53 16.62 -7.43
C HIS A 46 10.49 16.39 -8.61
N THR A 47 10.26 17.10 -9.70
CA THR A 47 11.14 17.19 -10.88
C THR A 47 11.95 18.49 -10.84
N GLY A 48 12.77 18.75 -11.87
CA GLY A 48 13.65 19.90 -11.90
C GLY A 48 14.97 19.66 -11.18
N GLU A 49 15.57 20.68 -10.64
CA GLU A 49 16.86 20.57 -9.96
C GLU A 49 16.69 19.92 -8.57
N ASN A 50 17.39 18.81 -8.37
CA ASN A 50 17.39 18.07 -7.13
C ASN A 50 18.82 17.88 -6.63
N TYR A 51 19.01 17.93 -5.30
CA TYR A 51 20.31 17.75 -4.67
C TYR A 51 20.96 16.41 -5.08
N SER A 52 22.25 16.40 -5.37
CA SER A 52 23.08 15.25 -5.78
C SER A 52 22.77 14.63 -7.14
N VAL A 53 21.61 14.87 -7.74
CA VAL A 53 21.21 14.28 -9.02
C VAL A 53 21.10 15.30 -10.16
N GLY A 54 21.06 16.60 -9.81
CA GLY A 54 20.91 17.68 -10.80
C GLY A 54 19.49 17.81 -11.32
N VAL A 55 19.36 18.27 -12.57
CA VAL A 55 18.03 18.45 -13.20
C VAL A 55 17.51 17.12 -13.68
N ILE A 56 16.33 16.74 -13.21
CA ILE A 56 15.66 15.47 -13.52
C ILE A 56 14.23 15.72 -14.05
N THR A 57 13.81 14.90 -15.01
CA THR A 57 12.48 14.96 -15.62
C THR A 57 11.49 13.98 -14.97
N GLU A 58 12.01 12.98 -14.25
CA GLU A 58 11.24 12.05 -13.43
C GLU A 58 11.81 12.07 -12.02
N GLY A 59 10.99 12.43 -11.05
CA GLY A 59 11.44 12.59 -9.67
C GLY A 59 11.86 11.27 -9.01
N ASN A 60 12.75 11.36 -8.03
CA ASN A 60 13.33 10.21 -7.32
C ASN A 60 12.24 9.30 -6.72
N THR A 61 11.26 9.91 -6.04
CA THR A 61 10.17 9.18 -5.39
C THR A 61 9.28 8.45 -6.40
N ALA A 62 9.03 9.07 -7.57
CA ALA A 62 8.24 8.45 -8.64
C ALA A 62 8.86 7.15 -9.14
N LYS A 63 10.18 7.10 -9.29
CA LYS A 63 10.89 5.87 -9.69
C LYS A 63 10.68 4.74 -8.67
N VAL A 64 10.84 5.03 -7.38
CA VAL A 64 10.63 4.05 -6.31
C VAL A 64 9.16 3.61 -6.25
N ALA A 65 8.21 4.54 -6.39
CA ALA A 65 6.77 4.26 -6.41
C ALA A 65 6.39 3.26 -7.51
N LYS A 66 6.94 3.45 -8.73
CA LYS A 66 6.71 2.52 -9.85
C LYS A 66 7.25 1.12 -9.57
N VAL A 67 8.42 1.00 -8.95
CA VAL A 67 8.98 -0.30 -8.56
C VAL A 67 8.09 -1.00 -7.54
N ILE A 68 7.64 -0.27 -6.49
CA ILE A 68 6.73 -0.83 -5.48
C ILE A 68 5.42 -1.30 -6.13
N ALA A 69 4.80 -0.47 -6.97
CA ALA A 69 3.56 -0.83 -7.66
C ALA A 69 3.74 -2.07 -8.55
N ALA A 70 4.82 -2.15 -9.33
CA ALA A 70 5.12 -3.31 -10.17
C ALA A 70 5.30 -4.60 -9.37
N LYS A 71 6.00 -4.54 -8.23
CA LYS A 71 6.28 -5.71 -7.39
C LYS A 71 5.06 -6.17 -6.56
N THR A 72 4.19 -5.25 -6.17
CA THR A 72 3.04 -5.55 -5.32
C THR A 72 1.73 -5.72 -6.10
N GLY A 73 1.67 -5.23 -7.34
CA GLY A 73 0.41 -5.12 -8.10
C GLY A 73 -0.54 -4.07 -7.54
N ALA A 74 -0.04 -3.17 -6.68
CA ALA A 74 -0.82 -2.08 -6.12
C ALA A 74 -1.17 -1.04 -7.19
N ASP A 75 -2.36 -0.43 -7.08
CA ASP A 75 -2.70 0.75 -7.85
C ASP A 75 -1.75 1.90 -7.52
N ILE A 76 -1.66 2.90 -8.39
CA ILE A 76 -0.70 3.99 -8.21
C ILE A 76 -1.39 5.36 -8.39
N PHE A 77 -1.12 6.29 -7.49
CA PHE A 77 -1.61 7.66 -7.54
C PHE A 77 -0.51 8.66 -7.20
N GLU A 78 -0.29 9.62 -8.07
CA GLU A 78 0.63 10.73 -7.83
C GLU A 78 -0.11 11.96 -7.30
N ILE A 79 0.32 12.46 -6.14
CA ILE A 79 -0.15 13.73 -5.61
C ILE A 79 0.45 14.85 -6.47
N LYS A 80 -0.38 15.60 -7.17
CA LYS A 80 0.05 16.75 -7.98
C LYS A 80 -0.34 18.03 -7.27
N GLU A 81 0.57 18.97 -7.21
CA GLU A 81 0.31 20.30 -6.71
C GLU A 81 -0.49 21.13 -7.71
N ALA A 82 -1.47 21.92 -7.23
CA ALA A 82 -2.21 22.85 -8.08
C ALA A 82 -1.33 24.04 -8.54
N LYS A 83 -0.39 24.45 -7.69
CA LYS A 83 0.64 25.43 -8.03
C LYS A 83 1.99 24.73 -8.02
N PRO A 84 2.68 24.62 -9.16
CA PRO A 84 3.97 23.95 -9.24
C PRO A 84 5.03 24.53 -8.27
N TYR A 85 5.79 23.62 -7.64
CA TYR A 85 6.98 24.03 -6.89
C TYR A 85 8.05 24.58 -7.85
N PRO A 86 8.92 25.48 -7.35
CA PRO A 86 10.02 25.99 -8.15
C PRO A 86 10.92 24.88 -8.70
N GLN A 87 11.38 25.04 -9.94
CA GLN A 87 12.25 24.05 -10.57
C GLN A 87 13.72 24.16 -10.12
N SER A 88 14.17 25.32 -9.61
CA SER A 88 15.49 25.47 -9.01
C SER A 88 15.51 24.93 -7.58
N TYR A 89 16.60 24.29 -7.21
CA TYR A 89 16.77 23.69 -5.88
C TYR A 89 16.59 24.70 -4.76
N ASP A 90 17.33 25.82 -4.79
CA ASP A 90 17.31 26.81 -3.71
C ASP A 90 15.89 27.40 -3.50
N ALA A 91 15.21 27.78 -4.56
CA ALA A 91 13.86 28.30 -4.44
C ALA A 91 12.86 27.25 -3.93
N CYS A 92 13.04 25.99 -4.32
CA CYS A 92 12.18 24.89 -3.85
C CYS A 92 12.37 24.63 -2.35
N ILE A 93 13.61 24.57 -1.85
CA ILE A 93 13.88 24.36 -0.43
C ILE A 93 13.40 25.52 0.44
N ASP A 94 13.41 26.75 -0.05
CA ASP A 94 12.88 27.93 0.67
C ASP A 94 11.37 27.85 0.80
N VAL A 95 10.66 27.50 -0.28
CA VAL A 95 9.21 27.26 -0.24
C VAL A 95 8.88 26.12 0.72
N ALA A 96 9.56 25.00 0.61
CA ALA A 96 9.36 23.84 1.49
C ALA A 96 9.59 24.18 2.97
N LYS A 97 10.64 24.94 3.28
CA LYS A 97 10.93 25.41 4.64
C LYS A 97 9.83 26.31 5.20
N LYS A 98 9.33 27.23 4.35
CA LYS A 98 8.24 28.12 4.72
C LYS A 98 6.96 27.32 4.98
N GLU A 99 6.60 26.40 4.10
CA GLU A 99 5.41 25.55 4.26
C GLU A 99 5.46 24.72 5.54
N LEU A 100 6.62 24.10 5.86
CA LEU A 100 6.79 23.33 7.08
C LEU A 100 6.61 24.21 8.33
N ARG A 101 7.25 25.39 8.37
CA ARG A 101 7.14 26.34 9.49
C ARG A 101 5.70 26.79 9.70
N ASP A 102 5.00 27.12 8.61
CA ASP A 102 3.66 27.67 8.63
C ASP A 102 2.59 26.57 8.73
N LYS A 103 2.99 25.29 8.73
CA LYS A 103 2.11 24.13 8.64
C LYS A 103 1.10 24.24 7.50
N ALA A 104 1.59 24.72 6.36
CA ALA A 104 0.78 24.99 5.19
C ALA A 104 0.07 23.71 4.69
N ARG A 105 -1.03 23.92 3.95
CA ARG A 105 -1.74 22.83 3.25
C ARG A 105 -1.85 23.20 1.78
N PRO A 106 -0.79 23.00 1.00
CA PRO A 106 -0.80 23.28 -0.44
C PRO A 106 -1.96 22.57 -1.12
N GLU A 107 -2.55 23.25 -2.10
CA GLU A 107 -3.67 22.72 -2.87
C GLU A 107 -3.20 21.61 -3.81
N ILE A 108 -4.01 20.55 -3.89
CA ILE A 108 -3.77 19.40 -4.77
C ILE A 108 -4.58 19.57 -6.05
N ALA A 109 -3.96 19.33 -7.18
CA ALA A 109 -4.61 19.34 -8.48
C ALA A 109 -5.42 18.08 -8.72
N GLY A 110 -6.60 18.23 -9.33
CA GLY A 110 -7.44 17.11 -9.74
C GLY A 110 -8.21 16.43 -8.61
N ALA A 111 -8.85 15.32 -8.96
CA ALA A 111 -9.64 14.53 -8.02
C ALA A 111 -8.73 13.56 -7.24
N LEU A 112 -9.01 13.38 -5.95
CA LEU A 112 -8.33 12.39 -5.13
C LEU A 112 -8.94 11.00 -5.34
N PRO A 113 -8.15 9.93 -5.19
CA PRO A 113 -8.65 8.57 -5.26
C PRO A 113 -9.56 8.27 -4.06
N ASP A 114 -10.61 7.50 -4.29
CA ASP A 114 -11.36 6.90 -3.20
C ASP A 114 -10.52 5.76 -2.58
N LEU A 115 -10.19 5.91 -1.32
CA LEU A 115 -9.38 4.92 -0.60
C LEU A 115 -10.22 3.84 0.09
N THR A 116 -11.52 3.81 -0.06
CA THR A 116 -12.42 2.90 0.68
C THR A 116 -11.97 1.44 0.58
N ASP A 117 -11.63 0.97 -0.61
CA ASP A 117 -11.23 -0.41 -0.88
C ASP A 117 -9.74 -0.71 -0.61
N TYR A 118 -8.96 0.27 -0.16
CA TYR A 118 -7.52 0.13 0.04
C TYR A 118 -7.17 0.10 1.54
N PRO A 119 -7.08 -1.07 2.17
CA PRO A 119 -6.64 -1.18 3.57
C PRO A 119 -5.16 -0.85 3.76
N VAL A 120 -4.36 -0.91 2.68
CA VAL A 120 -2.92 -0.65 2.69
C VAL A 120 -2.58 0.49 1.73
N VAL A 121 -1.87 1.49 2.23
CA VAL A 121 -1.37 2.64 1.47
C VAL A 121 0.14 2.69 1.61
N TYR A 122 0.86 2.46 0.52
CA TYR A 122 2.29 2.78 0.41
C TYR A 122 2.41 4.28 0.18
N LEU A 123 2.99 5.01 1.12
CA LEU A 123 3.05 6.47 1.09
C LEU A 123 4.47 6.97 0.76
N GLY A 124 4.64 7.54 -0.42
CA GLY A 124 5.93 7.99 -0.93
C GLY A 124 6.14 9.50 -0.89
N TYR A 125 7.34 9.92 -0.49
CA TYR A 125 7.70 11.34 -0.43
C TYR A 125 9.21 11.57 -0.47
N PRO A 126 9.68 12.73 -0.98
CA PRO A 126 11.03 13.18 -0.72
C PRO A 126 11.14 13.74 0.70
N ASN A 127 12.28 13.51 1.37
CA ASN A 127 12.53 14.14 2.67
C ASN A 127 12.82 15.63 2.47
N TRP A 128 11.92 16.48 2.91
CA TRP A 128 12.08 17.92 2.93
C TRP A 128 12.16 18.42 4.38
N TRP A 129 13.35 18.88 4.78
CA TRP A 129 13.59 19.40 6.14
C TRP A 129 13.29 18.42 7.29
N GLY A 130 13.53 17.13 7.07
CA GLY A 130 13.34 16.09 8.09
C GLY A 130 11.91 15.55 8.20
N ASP A 131 11.02 15.97 7.28
CA ASP A 131 9.64 15.51 7.19
C ASP A 131 9.22 15.30 5.73
N CYS A 132 8.00 14.82 5.50
CA CYS A 132 7.40 14.83 4.17
C CYS A 132 6.94 16.25 3.79
N PRO A 133 6.87 16.58 2.48
CA PRO A 133 6.32 17.84 2.01
C PRO A 133 4.89 18.07 2.51
N MET A 134 4.53 19.33 2.78
CA MET A 134 3.24 19.65 3.39
C MET A 134 2.04 19.31 2.52
N ILE A 135 2.22 19.16 1.20
CA ILE A 135 1.18 18.65 0.30
C ILE A 135 0.77 17.20 0.60
N VAL A 136 1.67 16.39 1.19
CA VAL A 136 1.35 15.03 1.64
C VAL A 136 0.37 15.08 2.81
N TYR A 137 0.55 16.02 3.73
CA TYR A 137 -0.43 16.27 4.80
C TYR A 137 -1.78 16.72 4.23
N SER A 138 -1.76 17.61 3.21
CA SER A 138 -2.99 18.01 2.51
C SER A 138 -3.76 16.81 1.95
N PHE A 139 -3.05 15.85 1.36
CA PHE A 139 -3.66 14.62 0.85
C PHE A 139 -4.26 13.78 1.98
N LEU A 140 -3.49 13.50 3.03
CA LEU A 140 -3.92 12.63 4.11
C LEU A 140 -5.13 13.20 4.88
N GLU A 141 -5.19 14.52 5.06
CA GLU A 141 -6.31 15.19 5.72
C GLU A 141 -7.60 15.18 4.89
N LYS A 142 -7.46 15.20 3.54
CA LYS A 142 -8.60 15.13 2.61
C LYS A 142 -9.04 13.71 2.31
N SER A 143 -8.26 12.71 2.70
CA SER A 143 -8.51 11.29 2.43
C SER A 143 -8.98 10.58 3.69
N ASN A 144 -9.90 9.61 3.54
CA ASN A 144 -10.30 8.77 4.66
C ASN A 144 -9.24 7.68 4.90
N ILE A 145 -8.28 7.97 5.80
CA ILE A 145 -7.19 7.05 6.16
C ILE A 145 -7.41 6.32 7.49
N ALA A 146 -8.52 6.55 8.18
CA ALA A 146 -8.83 5.86 9.43
C ALA A 146 -8.94 4.34 9.20
N GLY A 147 -8.34 3.55 10.08
CA GLY A 147 -8.28 2.09 9.99
C GLY A 147 -7.29 1.53 8.96
N LYS A 148 -6.63 2.38 8.16
CA LYS A 148 -5.68 1.93 7.13
C LYS A 148 -4.28 1.75 7.68
N THR A 149 -3.51 0.86 7.05
CA THR A 149 -2.08 0.70 7.29
C THR A 149 -1.32 1.57 6.30
N ILE A 150 -0.55 2.51 6.81
CA ILE A 150 0.31 3.40 6.03
C ILE A 150 1.75 2.86 6.09
N LEU A 151 2.32 2.57 4.93
CA LEU A 151 3.67 2.04 4.76
C LEU A 151 4.55 3.11 4.09
N PRO A 152 5.30 3.93 4.87
CA PRO A 152 6.06 5.04 4.32
C PRO A 152 7.26 4.57 3.51
N PHE A 153 7.53 5.25 2.38
CA PHE A 153 8.81 5.17 1.70
C PHE A 153 9.31 6.57 1.33
N CYS A 154 10.59 6.78 1.51
CA CYS A 154 11.20 8.10 1.42
C CYS A 154 12.42 8.10 0.52
N THR A 155 12.55 9.11 -0.33
CA THR A 155 13.81 9.42 -1.02
C THR A 155 14.51 10.61 -0.37
N HIS A 156 15.83 10.52 -0.21
CA HIS A 156 16.63 11.51 0.51
C HIS A 156 18.08 11.49 0.01
N GLU A 157 18.94 12.41 0.51
CA GLU A 157 20.38 12.37 0.23
C GLU A 157 21.24 12.31 1.51
N GLY A 158 20.75 11.56 2.53
CA GLY A 158 21.48 11.31 3.77
C GLY A 158 20.63 11.45 5.03
N SER A 159 19.47 12.11 4.96
CA SER A 159 18.59 12.38 6.11
C SER A 159 17.68 11.20 6.52
N GLY A 160 17.59 10.16 5.69
CA GLY A 160 16.72 9.03 5.97
C GLY A 160 15.24 9.41 5.99
N LEU A 161 14.44 8.66 6.75
CA LEU A 161 13.01 8.93 6.96
C LEU A 161 12.73 10.21 7.77
N GLY A 162 13.74 10.76 8.44
CA GLY A 162 13.54 11.88 9.34
C GLY A 162 12.56 11.55 10.47
N SER A 163 11.68 12.48 10.78
CA SER A 163 10.65 12.33 11.80
C SER A 163 9.27 11.97 11.24
N THR A 164 9.14 11.81 9.93
CA THR A 164 7.86 11.73 9.24
C THR A 164 6.95 10.64 9.78
N SER A 165 7.42 9.39 9.92
CA SER A 165 6.56 8.29 10.40
C SER A 165 5.97 8.58 11.78
N LYS A 166 6.77 9.15 12.71
CA LYS A 166 6.31 9.55 14.04
C LYS A 166 5.33 10.74 13.98
N ASN A 167 5.61 11.72 13.12
CA ASN A 167 4.76 12.87 12.93
C ASN A 167 3.39 12.47 12.35
N LEU A 168 3.40 11.58 11.34
CA LEU A 168 2.18 11.03 10.75
C LEU A 168 1.36 10.23 11.76
N GLN A 169 1.99 9.37 12.56
CA GLN A 169 1.30 8.60 13.60
C GLN A 169 0.62 9.52 14.64
N LYS A 170 1.30 10.62 15.00
CA LYS A 170 0.75 11.61 15.93
C LYS A 170 -0.39 12.43 15.31
N ALA A 171 -0.25 12.81 14.02
CA ALA A 171 -1.24 13.62 13.31
C ALA A 171 -2.50 12.81 12.96
N PHE A 172 -2.35 11.52 12.69
CA PHE A 172 -3.42 10.64 12.24
C PHE A 172 -3.55 9.38 13.13
N PRO A 173 -3.97 9.51 14.38
CA PRO A 173 -4.01 8.41 15.34
C PRO A 173 -5.00 7.30 14.97
N GLY A 174 -5.92 7.57 14.04
CA GLY A 174 -6.84 6.58 13.48
C GLY A 174 -6.22 5.65 12.43
N ALA A 175 -5.03 5.96 11.92
CA ALA A 175 -4.29 5.12 10.99
C ALA A 175 -3.17 4.36 11.69
N LYS A 176 -2.80 3.19 11.16
CA LYS A 176 -1.62 2.44 11.61
C LYS A 176 -0.43 2.81 10.72
N VAL A 177 0.48 3.63 11.23
CA VAL A 177 1.68 4.05 10.49
C VAL A 177 2.85 3.12 10.85
N GLU A 178 3.45 2.48 9.82
CA GLU A 178 4.68 1.71 9.98
C GLU A 178 5.87 2.67 10.25
N LEU A 179 6.61 2.41 11.31
CA LEU A 179 7.72 3.29 11.69
C LEU A 179 9.01 2.98 10.92
N ASN A 180 9.16 1.73 10.47
CA ASN A 180 10.33 1.24 9.73
C ASN A 180 10.06 1.28 8.21
N GLY A 181 9.83 2.46 7.67
CA GLY A 181 9.61 2.67 6.24
C GLY A 181 10.86 2.40 5.39
N LEU A 182 10.66 2.31 4.06
CA LEU A 182 11.78 2.28 3.12
C LEU A 182 12.46 3.66 3.08
N SER A 183 13.79 3.66 3.18
CA SER A 183 14.62 4.86 3.06
C SER A 183 15.67 4.62 1.98
N LEU A 184 15.62 5.39 0.88
CA LEU A 184 16.50 5.22 -0.27
C LEU A 184 17.09 6.55 -0.72
N ARG A 185 18.39 6.56 -1.08
CA ARG A 185 18.99 7.75 -1.69
C ARG A 185 18.38 8.05 -3.06
N GLY A 186 18.04 9.29 -3.33
CA GLY A 186 17.56 9.73 -4.64
C GLY A 186 18.58 9.45 -5.75
N ALA A 187 19.88 9.60 -5.44
CA ALA A 187 20.95 9.23 -6.36
C ALA A 187 20.91 7.73 -6.75
N THR A 188 20.57 6.85 -5.81
CA THR A 188 20.38 5.42 -6.11
C THR A 188 19.16 5.23 -7.00
N ALA A 189 18.02 5.84 -6.65
CA ALA A 189 16.79 5.75 -7.44
C ALA A 189 16.98 6.25 -8.89
N GLN A 190 17.83 7.24 -9.10
CA GLN A 190 18.11 7.78 -10.45
C GLN A 190 19.10 6.94 -11.27
N LYS A 191 20.14 6.41 -10.64
CA LYS A 191 21.32 5.90 -11.32
C LYS A 191 21.49 4.38 -11.25
N ASP A 192 20.77 3.71 -10.33
CA ASP A 192 20.93 2.28 -10.08
C ASP A 192 19.55 1.60 -9.86
N ALA A 193 18.96 1.18 -10.98
CA ALA A 193 17.67 0.50 -10.96
C ALA A 193 17.73 -0.83 -10.20
N ALA A 194 18.83 -1.60 -10.35
CA ALA A 194 18.99 -2.89 -9.69
C ALA A 194 19.08 -2.74 -8.17
N ALA A 195 19.87 -1.78 -7.66
CA ALA A 195 19.93 -1.49 -6.24
C ALA A 195 18.60 -0.96 -5.69
N THR A 196 17.85 -0.19 -6.50
CA THR A 196 16.51 0.29 -6.13
C THR A 196 15.54 -0.89 -5.96
N GLU A 197 15.50 -1.81 -6.92
CA GLU A 197 14.67 -3.01 -6.87
C GLU A 197 15.04 -3.89 -5.67
N GLN A 198 16.32 -4.13 -5.45
CA GLN A 198 16.80 -4.92 -4.31
C GLN A 198 16.39 -4.31 -2.95
N ALA A 199 16.49 -2.98 -2.82
CA ALA A 199 16.07 -2.29 -1.60
C ALA A 199 14.55 -2.42 -1.37
N VAL A 200 13.74 -2.29 -2.43
CA VAL A 200 12.29 -2.48 -2.37
C VAL A 200 11.96 -3.92 -1.99
N ASP A 201 12.59 -4.93 -2.62
CA ASP A 201 12.35 -6.35 -2.30
C ASP A 201 12.66 -6.65 -0.83
N LYS A 202 13.82 -6.20 -0.35
CA LYS A 202 14.21 -6.37 1.06
C LYS A 202 13.19 -5.75 2.02
N TRP A 203 12.69 -4.57 1.68
CA TRP A 203 11.68 -3.90 2.49
C TRP A 203 10.33 -4.62 2.45
N LEU A 204 9.81 -4.97 1.27
CA LEU A 204 8.56 -5.72 1.13
C LEU A 204 8.61 -7.05 1.87
N LYS A 205 9.74 -7.77 1.80
CA LYS A 205 10.00 -9.00 2.55
C LYS A 205 9.88 -8.78 4.05
N SER A 206 10.48 -7.70 4.57
CA SER A 206 10.40 -7.36 6.00
C SER A 206 8.98 -7.06 6.47
N LEU A 207 8.08 -6.67 5.57
CA LEU A 207 6.67 -6.41 5.82
C LEU A 207 5.77 -7.65 5.61
N GLY A 208 6.32 -8.78 5.14
CA GLY A 208 5.53 -9.96 4.73
C GLY A 208 4.61 -9.64 3.53
N LYS A 209 5.06 -8.80 2.60
CA LYS A 209 4.31 -8.31 1.44
C LYS A 209 4.93 -8.75 0.10
N GLU A 210 5.71 -9.82 0.09
CA GLU A 210 6.18 -10.46 -1.14
C GLU A 210 5.02 -11.18 -1.85
N LYS A 211 5.04 -11.12 -3.21
CA LYS A 211 4.20 -11.99 -4.06
C LYS A 211 4.88 -13.33 -4.27
#